data_db096e1a5388af26e08798e59f34bf79
#
_entry.id   db096e1a5388af26e08798e59f34bf79
#
_cell.length_a   1.000
_cell.length_b   1.000
_cell.length_c   1.000
_cell.angle_alpha   90.00
_cell.angle_beta   90.00
_cell.angle_gamma   90.00
#
_symmetry.space_group_name_H-M   'P 1'
#
loop_
_entity.id
_entity.type
_entity.pdbx_description
1 polymer ?
#
loop_
_entity_poly.entity_id
_entity_poly.type
_entity_poly.pdbx_seq_one_letter_code
_entity_poly.pdbx_strand_id
1 'polypeptide(L)'
;MKLNHYISLVGLLIVTLAQAQHQINIDATLVPELRTITIEQELAYKNDSDSILHEIYLSDWANSFSSKTTPLAKRFSENYQGSFHFEKNKNRGHSNIVSINNNIKKPLVWSRGDEVDIIRVQLDKKLLPGEAYILKMEYHIILPDDKFTRYGITNSGDFKIRYWYLAPAVFDGGWNIYSNKDLNDSYLNPTNFNIKFHTPYNFNLISDLDLVSEITENKIKTTQLKGENRMQVKLQLLKNSDFKTIKTDKLLVSTNHTHLKITPPIQALIIDRIVHYLNKNLGDYPFDKMVLSEIDYKRNPVYGLNLLPEFISPFPNDFEYDIEMFKIISRTYLENTLAVNPREDHWIIGAFQVYLMMEYIKTYYPNMKLAGNLSNLWILGIFHASELEFNDQYSFLYMNMARNNLHQKNTTPKDYFLEFNKNIGSDYY
;
A
#
# COMPACT_ATOMS: atom_id res chain seq x y z
N MET A 1 -32.50 -15.72 -33.41
CA MET A 1 -33.17 -14.72 -32.54
C MET A 1 -33.34 -15.21 -31.09
N LYS A 2 -32.49 -16.11 -30.57
CA LYS A 2 -32.55 -16.62 -29.17
C LYS A 2 -31.27 -16.41 -28.35
N LEU A 3 -30.20 -15.87 -28.95
CA LEU A 3 -28.92 -15.65 -28.25
C LEU A 3 -28.86 -14.31 -27.48
N ASN A 4 -29.58 -13.31 -27.93
CA ASN A 4 -29.56 -11.96 -27.34
C ASN A 4 -30.31 -11.85 -26.00
N HIS A 5 -31.21 -12.79 -25.67
CA HIS A 5 -31.94 -12.77 -24.39
C HIS A 5 -31.13 -13.34 -23.23
N TYR A 6 -30.17 -14.24 -23.49
CA TYR A 6 -29.30 -14.78 -22.46
C TYR A 6 -28.20 -13.79 -22.06
N ILE A 7 -27.73 -12.98 -23.01
CA ILE A 7 -26.73 -11.92 -22.73
C ILE A 7 -27.34 -10.80 -21.88
N SER A 8 -28.60 -10.44 -22.11
CA SER A 8 -29.33 -9.47 -21.27
C SER A 8 -29.60 -9.98 -19.85
N LEU A 9 -29.84 -11.29 -19.67
CA LEU A 9 -30.08 -11.87 -18.34
C LEU A 9 -28.80 -11.99 -17.52
N VAL A 10 -27.67 -12.31 -18.17
CA VAL A 10 -26.34 -12.34 -17.52
C VAL A 10 -25.87 -10.92 -17.18
N GLY A 11 -26.15 -9.93 -18.04
CA GLY A 11 -25.88 -8.53 -17.76
C GLY A 11 -26.70 -7.95 -16.59
N LEU A 12 -27.95 -8.42 -16.40
CA LEU A 12 -28.80 -7.99 -15.29
C LEU A 12 -28.38 -8.62 -13.94
N LEU A 13 -27.78 -9.81 -13.96
CA LEU A 13 -27.27 -10.48 -12.75
C LEU A 13 -25.95 -9.88 -12.24
N ILE A 14 -25.19 -9.19 -13.08
CA ILE A 14 -23.93 -8.52 -12.69
C ILE A 14 -24.20 -7.17 -12.02
N VAL A 15 -25.36 -6.55 -12.22
CA VAL A 15 -25.70 -5.23 -11.66
C VAL A 15 -26.20 -5.29 -10.21
N THR A 16 -26.45 -6.47 -9.64
CA THR A 16 -26.99 -6.59 -8.26
C THR A 16 -25.98 -6.94 -7.18
N LEU A 17 -24.68 -6.97 -7.49
CA LEU A 17 -23.62 -7.05 -6.48
C LEU A 17 -23.08 -5.65 -6.13
N ALA A 18 -23.96 -4.72 -5.79
CA ALA A 18 -23.59 -3.63 -4.89
C ALA A 18 -23.34 -4.28 -3.51
N GLN A 19 -22.17 -4.89 -3.33
CA GLN A 19 -21.76 -5.40 -2.03
C GLN A 19 -21.77 -4.20 -1.09
N ALA A 20 -22.62 -4.27 -0.09
CA ALA A 20 -22.61 -3.28 0.97
C ALA A 20 -21.31 -3.48 1.75
N GLN A 21 -20.40 -2.58 1.56
CA GLN A 21 -19.05 -2.60 2.12
C GLN A 21 -19.04 -2.06 3.55
N HIS A 22 -17.96 -2.35 4.26
CA HIS A 22 -17.68 -1.66 5.52
C HIS A 22 -17.63 -0.15 5.29
N GLN A 23 -18.11 0.61 6.27
CA GLN A 23 -17.98 2.07 6.27
C GLN A 23 -17.19 2.50 7.49
N ILE A 24 -16.21 3.37 7.28
CA ILE A 24 -15.38 3.96 8.33
C ILE A 24 -15.52 5.48 8.27
N ASN A 25 -16.04 6.06 9.35
CA ASN A 25 -16.07 7.49 9.58
C ASN A 25 -15.00 7.82 10.62
N ILE A 26 -14.13 8.79 10.33
CA ILE A 26 -13.04 9.20 11.21
C ILE A 26 -13.09 10.71 11.43
N ASP A 27 -13.01 11.13 12.68
CA ASP A 27 -12.63 12.48 13.09
C ASP A 27 -11.26 12.41 13.78
N ALA A 28 -10.23 13.00 13.19
CA ALA A 28 -8.86 12.86 13.64
C ALA A 28 -8.16 14.20 13.79
N THR A 29 -7.37 14.34 14.85
CA THR A 29 -6.60 15.56 15.12
C THR A 29 -5.12 15.23 15.29
N LEU A 30 -4.27 15.86 14.48
CA LEU A 30 -2.81 15.78 14.63
C LEU A 30 -2.34 16.77 15.71
N VAL A 31 -1.58 16.26 16.66
CA VAL A 31 -0.85 17.06 17.69
C VAL A 31 0.65 16.85 17.44
N PRO A 32 1.30 17.67 16.60
CA PRO A 32 2.67 17.45 16.15
C PRO A 32 3.70 17.38 17.29
N GLU A 33 3.54 18.23 18.29
CA GLU A 33 4.46 18.35 19.43
C GLU A 33 4.52 17.05 20.25
N LEU A 34 3.41 16.32 20.29
CA LEU A 34 3.28 15.03 20.98
C LEU A 34 3.48 13.85 20.05
N ARG A 35 3.67 14.07 18.74
CA ARG A 35 3.77 13.02 17.72
C ARG A 35 2.51 12.13 17.68
N THR A 36 1.35 12.71 18.01
CA THR A 36 0.12 11.97 18.31
C THR A 36 -0.98 12.34 17.34
N ILE A 37 -1.77 11.35 16.97
CA ILE A 37 -3.09 11.54 16.34
C ILE A 37 -4.13 11.06 17.33
N THR A 38 -5.06 11.94 17.70
CA THR A 38 -6.28 11.61 18.46
C THR A 38 -7.37 11.26 17.47
N ILE A 39 -8.06 10.14 17.67
CA ILE A 39 -9.01 9.60 16.70
C ILE A 39 -10.30 9.20 17.40
N GLU A 40 -11.40 9.71 16.84
CA GLU A 40 -12.75 9.19 17.03
C GLU A 40 -13.13 8.45 15.74
N GLN A 41 -13.40 7.15 15.84
CA GLN A 41 -13.73 6.30 14.69
C GLN A 41 -15.06 5.62 14.91
N GLU A 42 -15.91 5.69 13.89
CA GLU A 42 -17.10 4.86 13.77
C GLU A 42 -16.90 3.85 12.63
N LEU A 43 -17.02 2.57 12.94
CA LEU A 43 -16.97 1.48 11.97
C LEU A 43 -18.36 0.83 11.89
N ALA A 44 -19.02 0.91 10.74
CA ALA A 44 -20.14 0.06 10.40
C ALA A 44 -19.59 -1.21 9.72
N TYR A 45 -19.43 -2.26 10.53
CA TYR A 45 -18.98 -3.56 10.04
C TYR A 45 -20.16 -4.32 9.46
N LYS A 46 -20.10 -4.72 8.22
CA LYS A 46 -21.10 -5.56 7.58
C LYS A 46 -20.63 -7.01 7.56
N ASN A 47 -21.51 -7.92 7.96
CA ASN A 47 -21.28 -9.36 7.87
C ASN A 47 -21.72 -9.86 6.48
N ASP A 48 -20.77 -9.96 5.57
CA ASP A 48 -21.01 -10.45 4.20
C ASP A 48 -20.83 -11.98 4.09
N SER A 49 -20.59 -12.67 5.23
CA SER A 49 -20.47 -14.13 5.27
C SER A 49 -21.82 -14.80 5.57
N ASP A 50 -21.88 -16.11 5.37
CA ASP A 50 -23.02 -16.96 5.76
C ASP A 50 -22.99 -17.36 7.24
N SER A 51 -22.00 -16.91 8.00
CA SER A 51 -21.78 -17.28 9.41
C SER A 51 -22.35 -16.23 10.36
N ILE A 52 -22.84 -16.67 11.52
CA ILE A 52 -23.21 -15.78 12.61
C ILE A 52 -21.96 -15.37 13.38
N LEU A 53 -21.70 -14.07 13.47
CA LEU A 53 -20.55 -13.53 14.17
C LEU A 53 -20.90 -13.12 15.60
N HIS A 54 -20.03 -13.45 16.55
CA HIS A 54 -20.16 -13.09 17.96
C HIS A 54 -19.11 -12.06 18.40
N GLU A 55 -18.12 -11.81 17.54
CA GLU A 55 -16.98 -10.95 17.79
C GLU A 55 -16.50 -10.33 16.49
N ILE A 56 -15.80 -9.21 16.59
CA ILE A 56 -15.12 -8.55 15.48
C ILE A 56 -13.64 -8.40 15.88
N TYR A 57 -12.73 -8.70 14.95
CA TYR A 57 -11.31 -8.47 15.13
C TYR A 57 -10.89 -7.23 14.37
N LEU A 58 -10.01 -6.43 15.00
CA LEU A 58 -9.44 -5.22 14.42
C LEU A 58 -7.92 -5.34 14.38
N SER A 59 -7.31 -4.95 13.28
CA SER A 59 -5.87 -4.77 13.15
C SER A 59 -5.48 -3.39 13.66
N ASP A 60 -4.51 -3.35 14.56
CA ASP A 60 -3.93 -2.15 15.16
C ASP A 60 -2.46 -2.03 14.80
N TRP A 61 -2.22 -1.62 13.57
CA TRP A 61 -0.87 -1.51 13.00
C TRP A 61 0.05 -0.60 13.82
N ALA A 62 -0.48 0.48 14.38
CA ALA A 62 0.29 1.41 15.20
C ALA A 62 0.93 0.72 16.41
N ASN A 63 0.24 -0.26 17.00
CA ASN A 63 0.74 -0.98 18.16
C ASN A 63 1.82 -2.03 17.83
N SER A 64 2.02 -2.36 16.55
CA SER A 64 3.13 -3.22 16.11
C SER A 64 4.51 -2.65 16.45
N PHE A 65 4.62 -1.33 16.63
CA PHE A 65 5.86 -0.64 17.00
C PHE A 65 6.08 -0.51 18.52
N SER A 66 5.15 -1.00 19.36
CA SER A 66 5.11 -0.70 20.80
C SER A 66 6.30 -1.23 21.59
N SER A 67 6.92 -2.32 21.18
CA SER A 67 8.06 -2.91 21.89
C SER A 67 9.09 -3.58 20.96
N LYS A 68 10.25 -3.94 21.52
CA LYS A 68 11.31 -4.69 20.82
C LYS A 68 10.98 -6.17 20.62
N THR A 69 9.90 -6.65 21.22
CA THR A 69 9.50 -8.07 21.20
C THR A 69 8.29 -8.36 20.31
N THR A 70 7.72 -7.33 19.69
CA THR A 70 6.61 -7.50 18.74
C THR A 70 7.04 -8.31 17.53
N PRO A 71 6.12 -8.98 16.82
CA PRO A 71 6.42 -9.68 15.58
C PRO A 71 7.10 -8.79 14.52
N LEU A 72 6.69 -7.52 14.38
CA LEU A 72 7.34 -6.54 13.50
C LEU A 72 8.78 -6.26 13.95
N ALA A 73 9.01 -6.08 15.26
CA ALA A 73 10.37 -5.85 15.79
C ALA A 73 11.30 -7.04 15.54
N LYS A 74 10.79 -8.27 15.71
CA LYS A 74 11.53 -9.49 15.39
C LYS A 74 11.87 -9.54 13.90
N ARG A 75 10.91 -9.19 13.03
CA ARG A 75 11.14 -9.11 11.58
C ARG A 75 12.25 -8.10 11.22
N PHE A 76 12.30 -6.93 11.85
CA PHE A 76 13.42 -6.00 11.65
C PHE A 76 14.78 -6.64 12.00
N SER A 77 14.86 -7.44 13.07
CA SER A 77 16.08 -8.17 13.41
C SER A 77 16.43 -9.24 12.37
N GLU A 78 15.46 -10.01 11.92
CA GLU A 78 15.64 -11.04 10.89
C GLU A 78 16.14 -10.44 9.57
N ASN A 79 15.71 -9.21 9.25
CA ASN A 79 16.15 -8.44 8.09
C ASN A 79 17.43 -7.64 8.34
N TYR A 80 18.14 -7.87 9.44
CA TYR A 80 19.35 -7.14 9.84
C TYR A 80 19.14 -5.62 10.00
N GLN A 81 17.91 -5.18 10.24
CA GLN A 81 17.57 -3.77 10.47
C GLN A 81 17.66 -3.43 11.96
N GLY A 82 18.85 -3.15 12.45
CA GLY A 82 19.10 -2.87 13.87
C GLY A 82 18.52 -1.53 14.37
N SER A 83 18.19 -0.60 13.50
CA SER A 83 17.78 0.76 13.87
C SER A 83 16.61 0.81 14.86
N PHE A 84 15.64 -0.09 14.74
CA PHE A 84 14.50 -0.15 15.64
C PHE A 84 14.87 -0.60 17.05
N HIS A 85 15.76 -1.59 17.19
CA HIS A 85 16.16 -2.15 18.47
C HIS A 85 17.04 -1.21 19.29
N PHE A 86 17.84 -0.38 18.63
CA PHE A 86 18.71 0.60 19.30
C PHE A 86 18.00 1.91 19.60
N GLU A 87 16.80 2.11 19.08
CA GLU A 87 16.08 3.36 19.25
C GLU A 87 15.45 3.49 20.64
N LYS A 88 15.25 4.76 21.08
CA LYS A 88 14.57 5.09 22.34
C LYS A 88 13.06 4.80 22.23
N ASN A 89 12.42 4.40 23.33
CA ASN A 89 10.99 4.09 23.36
C ASN A 89 10.12 5.24 22.84
N LYS A 90 10.47 6.50 23.13
CA LYS A 90 9.71 7.67 22.70
C LYS A 90 9.66 7.86 21.18
N ASN A 91 10.55 7.23 20.43
CA ASN A 91 10.63 7.30 18.97
C ASN A 91 9.99 6.09 18.30
N ARG A 92 9.51 5.10 19.08
CA ARG A 92 8.67 4.02 18.60
C ARG A 92 7.21 4.44 18.67
N GLY A 93 6.40 3.88 17.79
CA GLY A 93 4.97 4.12 17.81
C GLY A 93 4.22 3.13 18.71
N HIS A 94 3.02 3.50 19.10
CA HIS A 94 2.05 2.59 19.73
C HIS A 94 0.65 3.22 19.67
N SER A 95 -0.36 2.44 19.97
CA SER A 95 -1.72 2.93 20.16
C SER A 95 -2.12 2.83 21.64
N ASN A 96 -3.05 3.71 22.04
CA ASN A 96 -3.69 3.67 23.34
C ASN A 96 -5.21 3.78 23.14
N ILE A 97 -5.92 2.67 23.40
CA ILE A 97 -7.38 2.59 23.26
C ILE A 97 -8.03 3.18 24.50
N VAL A 98 -8.86 4.19 24.31
CA VAL A 98 -9.62 4.85 25.37
C VAL A 98 -10.95 4.14 25.59
N SER A 99 -11.69 3.91 24.51
CA SER A 99 -12.98 3.22 24.58
C SER A 99 -13.33 2.49 23.29
N ILE A 100 -14.08 1.39 23.44
CA ILE A 100 -14.78 0.71 22.33
C ILE A 100 -16.21 0.49 22.79
N ASN A 101 -17.15 1.06 22.08
CA ASN A 101 -18.57 1.08 22.42
C ASN A 101 -19.43 0.59 21.24
N ASN A 102 -20.65 0.17 21.52
CA ASN A 102 -21.66 -0.04 20.49
C ASN A 102 -22.31 1.29 20.03
N ASN A 103 -23.31 1.21 19.12
CA ASN A 103 -24.01 2.37 18.56
C ASN A 103 -24.72 3.25 19.58
N ILE A 104 -25.15 2.69 20.73
CA ILE A 104 -25.82 3.42 21.84
C ILE A 104 -24.83 3.84 22.94
N LYS A 105 -23.52 3.83 22.64
CA LYS A 105 -22.44 4.19 23.58
C LYS A 105 -22.31 3.27 24.80
N LYS A 106 -22.80 2.02 24.72
CA LYS A 106 -22.57 1.01 25.76
C LYS A 106 -21.18 0.41 25.57
N PRO A 107 -20.33 0.37 26.62
CA PRO A 107 -19.01 -0.24 26.54
C PRO A 107 -19.07 -1.71 26.15
N LEU A 108 -18.20 -2.13 25.24
CA LEU A 108 -18.01 -3.50 24.83
C LEU A 108 -16.78 -4.09 25.51
N VAL A 109 -16.80 -5.40 25.73
CA VAL A 109 -15.65 -6.14 26.23
C VAL A 109 -14.67 -6.32 25.06
N TRP A 110 -13.44 -5.89 25.26
CA TRP A 110 -12.37 -6.06 24.28
C TRP A 110 -11.07 -6.48 24.94
N SER A 111 -10.20 -7.14 24.20
CA SER A 111 -8.89 -7.55 24.69
C SER A 111 -7.90 -7.61 23.53
N ARG A 112 -6.62 -7.46 23.87
CA ARG A 112 -5.52 -7.92 23.02
C ARG A 112 -5.17 -9.34 23.47
N GLY A 113 -5.05 -10.27 22.53
CA GLY A 113 -4.54 -11.61 22.82
C GLY A 113 -3.02 -11.63 22.94
N ASP A 114 -2.40 -12.73 22.57
CA ASP A 114 -0.94 -12.85 22.46
C ASP A 114 -0.36 -11.92 21.40
N GLU A 115 -1.19 -11.56 20.40
CA GLU A 115 -0.86 -10.64 19.32
C GLU A 115 -1.17 -9.20 19.76
N VAL A 116 -0.13 -8.42 20.06
CA VAL A 116 -0.26 -7.07 20.63
C VAL A 116 -0.93 -6.05 19.70
N ASP A 117 -1.01 -6.34 18.42
CA ASP A 117 -1.56 -5.51 17.36
C ASP A 117 -2.88 -6.06 16.78
N ILE A 118 -3.51 -7.00 17.48
CA ILE A 118 -4.84 -7.50 17.19
C ILE A 118 -5.76 -7.20 18.38
N ILE A 119 -6.91 -6.59 18.11
CA ILE A 119 -7.96 -6.32 19.09
C ILE A 119 -9.14 -7.20 18.79
N ARG A 120 -9.55 -8.00 19.78
CA ARG A 120 -10.78 -8.78 19.77
C ARG A 120 -11.87 -7.99 20.48
N VAL A 121 -13.00 -7.74 19.82
CA VAL A 121 -14.17 -7.07 20.40
C VAL A 121 -15.33 -8.05 20.47
N GLN A 122 -15.82 -8.33 21.66
CA GLN A 122 -17.01 -9.17 21.88
C GLN A 122 -18.28 -8.35 21.63
N LEU A 123 -19.17 -8.86 20.78
CA LEU A 123 -20.42 -8.19 20.48
C LEU A 123 -21.45 -8.47 21.59
N ASP A 124 -22.26 -7.47 21.94
CA ASP A 124 -23.34 -7.63 22.94
C ASP A 124 -24.59 -8.31 22.36
N LYS A 125 -24.64 -8.49 21.03
CA LYS A 125 -25.62 -9.26 20.29
C LYS A 125 -24.97 -9.98 19.10
N LYS A 126 -25.58 -11.09 18.70
CA LYS A 126 -25.15 -11.81 17.48
C LYS A 126 -25.31 -10.91 16.27
N LEU A 127 -24.36 -10.99 15.34
CA LEU A 127 -24.41 -10.34 14.05
C LEU A 127 -24.72 -11.38 12.97
N LEU A 128 -25.94 -11.34 12.45
CA LEU A 128 -26.41 -12.29 11.44
C LEU A 128 -25.85 -11.96 10.05
N PRO A 129 -25.85 -12.95 9.13
CA PRO A 129 -25.54 -12.71 7.72
C PRO A 129 -26.33 -11.53 7.13
N GLY A 130 -25.64 -10.65 6.41
CA GLY A 130 -26.21 -9.45 5.80
C GLY A 130 -26.46 -8.27 6.72
N GLU A 131 -26.36 -8.45 8.06
CA GLU A 131 -26.53 -7.35 9.02
C GLU A 131 -25.25 -6.49 9.16
N ALA A 132 -25.41 -5.29 9.70
CA ALA A 132 -24.31 -4.41 10.08
C ALA A 132 -24.27 -4.18 11.59
N TYR A 133 -23.05 -4.06 12.14
CA TYR A 133 -22.80 -3.71 13.52
C TYR A 133 -21.93 -2.45 13.60
N ILE A 134 -22.34 -1.49 14.45
CA ILE A 134 -21.63 -0.23 14.59
C ILE A 134 -20.74 -0.27 15.84
N LEU A 135 -19.44 -0.09 15.64
CA LEU A 135 -18.44 0.16 16.67
C LEU A 135 -18.09 1.63 16.71
N LYS A 136 -18.08 2.24 17.90
CA LYS A 136 -17.59 3.59 18.16
C LYS A 136 -16.35 3.51 19.03
N MET A 137 -15.25 4.04 18.57
CA MET A 137 -13.93 3.88 19.15
C MET A 137 -13.24 5.22 19.33
N GLU A 138 -12.65 5.40 20.52
CA GLU A 138 -11.79 6.55 20.84
C GLU A 138 -10.40 6.03 21.18
N TYR A 139 -9.36 6.57 20.56
CA TYR A 139 -7.98 6.14 20.81
C TYR A 139 -6.97 7.19 20.34
N HIS A 140 -5.73 7.00 20.77
CA HIS A 140 -4.60 7.83 20.37
C HIS A 140 -3.53 6.94 19.73
N ILE A 141 -2.89 7.47 18.69
CA ILE A 141 -1.73 6.83 18.05
C ILE A 141 -0.54 7.73 18.24
N ILE A 142 0.52 7.20 18.82
CA ILE A 142 1.85 7.81 18.84
C ILE A 142 2.61 7.30 17.61
N LEU A 143 3.07 8.20 16.77
CA LEU A 143 3.71 7.86 15.50
C LEU A 143 5.20 7.53 15.68
N PRO A 144 5.70 6.47 15.00
CA PRO A 144 7.12 6.13 15.00
C PRO A 144 7.96 7.10 14.16
N ASP A 145 9.28 7.03 14.27
CA ASP A 145 10.20 7.64 13.30
C ASP A 145 10.08 6.95 11.93
N ASP A 146 10.16 7.71 10.84
CA ASP A 146 10.05 7.20 9.47
C ASP A 146 11.23 6.29 9.05
N LYS A 147 12.35 6.34 9.76
CA LYS A 147 13.53 5.51 9.49
C LYS A 147 13.29 4.01 9.60
N PHE A 148 12.19 3.56 10.26
CA PHE A 148 11.90 2.14 10.41
C PHE A 148 11.23 1.56 9.17
N THR A 149 10.26 2.29 8.62
CA THR A 149 9.44 1.81 7.51
C THR A 149 9.26 2.84 6.39
N ARG A 150 9.92 3.99 6.45
CA ARG A 150 9.70 5.20 5.65
C ARG A 150 8.34 5.86 5.89
N TYR A 151 7.50 5.28 6.72
CA TYR A 151 6.27 5.87 7.24
C TYR A 151 6.47 6.21 8.73
N GLY A 152 5.98 7.38 9.14
CA GLY A 152 6.17 7.94 10.46
C GLY A 152 6.50 9.42 10.38
N ILE A 153 7.26 9.91 11.35
CA ILE A 153 7.69 11.30 11.44
C ILE A 153 9.08 11.44 10.85
N THR A 154 9.21 12.36 9.90
CA THR A 154 10.50 12.68 9.28
C THR A 154 11.32 13.63 10.14
N ASN A 155 12.62 13.75 9.84
CA ASN A 155 13.50 14.72 10.49
C ASN A 155 13.08 16.19 10.23
N SER A 156 12.37 16.48 9.12
CA SER A 156 11.80 17.81 8.82
C SER A 156 10.54 18.10 9.63
N GLY A 157 10.00 17.11 10.33
CA GLY A 157 8.76 17.20 11.08
C GLY A 157 7.52 17.12 10.20
N ASP A 158 7.62 16.46 9.06
CA ASP A 158 6.50 16.01 8.25
C ASP A 158 6.02 14.65 8.72
N PHE A 159 4.78 14.30 8.42
CA PHE A 159 4.16 13.05 8.81
C PHE A 159 3.72 12.28 7.58
N LYS A 160 4.19 11.05 7.44
CA LYS A 160 3.86 10.13 6.38
C LYS A 160 3.21 8.92 7.03
N ILE A 161 1.90 8.74 6.87
CA ILE A 161 1.12 7.77 7.65
C ILE A 161 0.38 6.79 6.76
N ARG A 162 0.41 5.53 7.17
CA ARG A 162 -0.26 4.39 6.54
C ARG A 162 -0.75 3.45 7.65
N TYR A 163 -1.92 2.85 7.50
CA TYR A 163 -2.54 1.97 8.51
C TYR A 163 -2.62 2.62 9.91
N TRP A 164 -3.06 3.88 9.92
CA TRP A 164 -3.11 4.74 11.10
C TRP A 164 -4.45 4.70 11.83
N TYR A 165 -5.36 3.85 11.40
CA TYR A 165 -6.69 3.64 11.98
C TYR A 165 -6.89 2.16 12.30
N LEU A 166 -7.87 1.84 13.16
CA LEU A 166 -8.23 0.46 13.47
C LEU A 166 -9.01 -0.13 12.30
N ALA A 167 -8.40 -1.06 11.59
CA ALA A 167 -8.98 -1.69 10.40
C ALA A 167 -9.65 -3.02 10.76
N PRO A 168 -10.87 -3.31 10.29
CA PRO A 168 -11.49 -4.61 10.51
C PRO A 168 -10.69 -5.71 9.81
N ALA A 169 -10.52 -6.83 10.50
CA ALA A 169 -9.94 -8.03 9.89
C ALA A 169 -10.94 -8.64 8.89
N VAL A 170 -10.43 -9.30 7.87
CA VAL A 170 -11.26 -10.01 6.89
C VAL A 170 -11.77 -11.32 7.50
N PHE A 171 -13.06 -11.59 7.33
CA PHE A 171 -13.66 -12.88 7.64
C PHE A 171 -13.96 -13.63 6.34
N ASP A 172 -13.27 -14.76 6.14
CA ASP A 172 -13.43 -15.62 4.98
C ASP A 172 -13.43 -17.08 5.46
N GLY A 173 -14.61 -17.59 5.80
CA GLY A 173 -14.76 -18.89 6.48
C GLY A 173 -14.13 -18.97 7.87
N GLY A 174 -13.41 -17.93 8.27
CA GLY A 174 -12.73 -17.69 9.54
C GLY A 174 -12.09 -16.32 9.57
N TRP A 175 -11.70 -15.84 10.75
CA TRP A 175 -11.01 -14.57 10.88
C TRP A 175 -9.56 -14.68 10.39
N ASN A 176 -9.21 -13.82 9.45
CA ASN A 176 -7.82 -13.65 9.00
C ASN A 176 -7.09 -12.70 9.95
N ILE A 177 -6.57 -13.26 11.04
CA ILE A 177 -5.88 -12.53 12.11
C ILE A 177 -4.45 -13.00 12.23
N TYR A 178 -3.51 -12.10 11.95
CA TYR A 178 -2.09 -12.30 12.20
C TYR A 178 -1.42 -10.99 12.52
N SER A 179 -0.41 -11.04 13.37
CA SER A 179 0.43 -9.89 13.66
C SER A 179 1.08 -9.32 12.40
N ASN A 180 1.19 -8.02 12.38
CA ASN A 180 1.80 -7.28 11.30
C ASN A 180 3.33 -7.47 11.32
N LYS A 181 3.88 -7.89 10.19
CA LYS A 181 5.33 -8.11 10.00
C LYS A 181 5.91 -7.27 8.87
N ASP A 182 5.09 -6.87 7.90
CA ASP A 182 5.47 -6.04 6.76
C ASP A 182 4.31 -5.12 6.35
N LEU A 183 4.61 -3.89 5.91
CA LEU A 183 3.59 -2.92 5.44
C LEU A 183 2.83 -3.38 4.19
N ASN A 184 3.31 -4.39 3.49
CA ASN A 184 2.69 -4.85 2.26
C ASN A 184 1.94 -6.17 2.44
N ASP A 185 1.83 -6.70 3.66
CA ASP A 185 1.17 -7.96 3.95
C ASP A 185 -0.21 -7.84 4.61
N SER A 186 -0.72 -6.63 4.77
CA SER A 186 -2.05 -6.40 5.33
C SER A 186 -3.14 -6.80 4.34
N TYR A 187 -4.01 -7.72 4.78
CA TYR A 187 -5.19 -8.13 4.05
C TYR A 187 -6.40 -7.34 4.55
N LEU A 188 -7.03 -6.57 3.67
CA LEU A 188 -8.12 -5.66 3.99
C LEU A 188 -9.24 -5.82 2.95
N ASN A 189 -10.48 -5.62 3.38
CA ASN A 189 -11.62 -5.51 2.48
C ASN A 189 -11.75 -4.08 1.93
N PRO A 190 -12.23 -3.91 0.69
CA PRO A 190 -12.64 -2.61 0.19
C PRO A 190 -13.63 -1.95 1.14
N THR A 191 -13.36 -0.71 1.50
CA THR A 191 -14.07 0.03 2.54
C THR A 191 -14.39 1.44 2.07
N ASN A 192 -15.55 1.96 2.47
CA ASN A 192 -15.93 3.34 2.25
C ASN A 192 -15.43 4.21 3.40
N PHE A 193 -14.72 5.28 3.08
CA PHE A 193 -14.16 6.20 4.05
C PHE A 193 -14.81 7.57 3.98
N ASN A 194 -15.06 8.16 5.16
CA ASN A 194 -15.37 9.56 5.33
C ASN A 194 -14.49 10.07 6.47
N ILE A 195 -13.54 10.92 6.14
CA ILE A 195 -12.50 11.35 7.08
C ILE A 195 -12.53 12.85 7.22
N LYS A 196 -12.60 13.32 8.46
CA LYS A 196 -12.41 14.69 8.86
C LYS A 196 -11.08 14.77 9.60
N PHE A 197 -10.10 15.46 9.03
CA PHE A 197 -8.75 15.51 9.58
C PHE A 197 -8.35 16.94 9.93
N HIS A 198 -7.98 17.16 11.19
CA HIS A 198 -7.59 18.45 11.73
C HIS A 198 -6.06 18.52 11.86
N THR A 199 -5.48 19.57 11.27
CA THR A 199 -4.03 19.83 11.35
C THR A 199 -3.76 21.29 11.69
N PRO A 200 -2.58 21.63 12.21
CA PRO A 200 -2.13 23.03 12.17
C PRO A 200 -2.15 23.55 10.72
N TYR A 201 -2.48 24.83 10.55
CA TYR A 201 -2.71 25.45 9.25
C TYR A 201 -1.52 25.38 8.28
N ASN A 202 -0.30 25.20 8.80
CA ASN A 202 0.94 25.12 8.03
C ASN A 202 1.24 23.73 7.44
N PHE A 203 0.35 22.77 7.63
CA PHE A 203 0.46 21.46 6.98
C PHE A 203 -0.42 21.38 5.73
N ASN A 204 0.12 20.77 4.68
CA ASN A 204 -0.62 20.38 3.49
C ASN A 204 -0.90 18.88 3.56
N LEU A 205 -2.16 18.49 3.43
CA LEU A 205 -2.57 17.10 3.45
C LEU A 205 -2.65 16.56 2.01
N ILE A 206 -1.88 15.52 1.73
CA ILE A 206 -1.88 14.81 0.45
C ILE A 206 -2.51 13.43 0.67
N SER A 207 -3.50 13.09 -0.13
CA SER A 207 -4.21 11.80 -0.11
C SER A 207 -4.72 11.45 -1.51
N ASP A 208 -4.93 10.16 -1.76
CA ASP A 208 -5.63 9.65 -2.93
C ASP A 208 -7.16 9.67 -2.80
N LEU A 209 -7.67 9.99 -1.61
CA LEU A 209 -9.10 10.21 -1.39
C LEU A 209 -9.55 11.54 -2.01
N ASP A 210 -10.86 11.63 -2.27
CA ASP A 210 -11.47 12.82 -2.83
C ASP A 210 -11.60 13.92 -1.78
N LEU A 211 -11.13 15.12 -2.11
CA LEU A 211 -11.27 16.30 -1.25
C LEU A 211 -12.70 16.84 -1.35
N VAL A 212 -13.44 16.79 -0.25
CA VAL A 212 -14.79 17.35 -0.15
C VAL A 212 -14.75 18.82 0.21
N SER A 213 -13.98 19.16 1.24
CA SER A 213 -13.82 20.55 1.70
C SER A 213 -12.52 20.74 2.48
N GLU A 214 -12.00 21.97 2.46
CA GLU A 214 -10.89 22.40 3.32
C GLU A 214 -11.20 23.78 3.88
N ILE A 215 -11.22 23.92 5.20
CA ILE A 215 -11.53 25.15 5.92
C ILE A 215 -10.43 25.40 6.95
N THR A 216 -9.98 26.64 7.05
CA THR A 216 -9.00 27.05 8.06
C THR A 216 -9.62 28.06 9.01
N GLU A 217 -9.70 27.70 10.28
CA GLU A 217 -10.20 28.55 11.36
C GLU A 217 -9.26 28.46 12.56
N ASN A 218 -8.98 29.57 13.23
CA ASN A 218 -8.16 29.61 14.45
C ASN A 218 -6.82 28.87 14.34
N LYS A 219 -6.14 28.96 13.19
CA LYS A 219 -4.89 28.26 12.88
C LYS A 219 -5.02 26.72 12.82
N ILE A 220 -6.21 26.18 12.76
CA ILE A 220 -6.49 24.78 12.49
C ILE A 220 -7.08 24.66 11.09
N LYS A 221 -6.51 23.80 10.30
CA LYS A 221 -7.00 23.40 8.99
C LYS A 221 -7.79 22.10 9.13
N THR A 222 -9.05 22.14 8.76
CA THR A 222 -9.94 20.97 8.73
C THR A 222 -10.12 20.54 7.28
N THR A 223 -9.64 19.35 6.95
CA THR A 223 -9.75 18.76 5.63
C THR A 223 -10.74 17.60 5.69
N GLN A 224 -11.78 17.64 4.87
CA GLN A 224 -12.74 16.55 4.74
C GLN A 224 -12.45 15.75 3.46
N LEU A 225 -12.27 14.44 3.62
CA LEU A 225 -11.96 13.50 2.56
C LEU A 225 -13.04 12.42 2.48
N LYS A 226 -13.31 11.95 1.27
CA LYS A 226 -14.19 10.80 1.01
C LYS A 226 -13.51 9.81 0.06
N GLY A 227 -13.77 8.52 0.25
CA GLY A 227 -13.31 7.49 -0.68
C GLY A 227 -14.23 6.29 -0.63
N GLU A 228 -14.64 5.81 -1.79
CA GLU A 228 -15.45 4.61 -1.92
C GLU A 228 -14.58 3.47 -2.43
N ASN A 229 -14.83 2.25 -1.95
CA ASN A 229 -14.10 1.05 -2.38
C ASN A 229 -12.58 1.11 -2.19
N ARG A 230 -12.08 1.78 -1.15
CA ARG A 230 -10.64 1.92 -0.92
C ARG A 230 -10.10 0.77 -0.08
N MET A 231 -8.97 0.20 -0.50
CA MET A 231 -8.30 -0.87 0.26
C MET A 231 -7.56 -0.31 1.48
N GLN A 232 -7.10 0.93 1.43
CA GLN A 232 -6.35 1.59 2.50
C GLN A 232 -6.39 3.10 2.34
N VAL A 233 -5.99 3.83 3.39
CA VAL A 233 -5.82 5.28 3.38
C VAL A 233 -4.39 5.62 3.74
N LYS A 234 -3.66 6.20 2.77
CA LYS A 234 -2.34 6.81 2.97
C LYS A 234 -2.51 8.32 3.08
N LEU A 235 -1.88 8.95 4.07
CA LEU A 235 -1.85 10.40 4.19
C LEU A 235 -0.41 10.89 4.31
N GLN A 236 -0.11 12.01 3.66
CA GLN A 236 1.12 12.76 3.89
C GLN A 236 0.77 14.17 4.34
N LEU A 237 1.28 14.55 5.49
CA LEU A 237 1.08 15.86 6.12
C LEU A 237 2.41 16.60 6.06
N LEU A 238 2.53 17.50 5.09
CA LEU A 238 3.79 18.13 4.70
C LEU A 238 3.74 19.62 5.00
N LYS A 239 4.77 20.16 5.66
CA LYS A 239 4.92 21.61 5.85
C LYS A 239 5.20 22.30 4.51
N ASN A 240 6.03 21.67 3.68
CA ASN A 240 6.30 22.10 2.31
C ASN A 240 6.01 20.93 1.38
N SER A 241 5.00 21.05 0.53
CA SER A 241 4.65 20.01 -0.43
C SER A 241 5.50 20.15 -1.69
N ASP A 242 6.18 19.08 -2.06
CA ASP A 242 6.92 18.91 -3.31
C ASP A 242 6.12 18.14 -4.36
N PHE A 243 4.89 17.76 -4.05
CA PHE A 243 4.00 17.06 -4.96
C PHE A 243 3.59 17.94 -6.13
N LYS A 244 3.67 17.37 -7.33
CA LYS A 244 3.17 17.96 -8.58
C LYS A 244 2.00 17.14 -9.08
N THR A 245 0.98 17.81 -9.58
CA THR A 245 -0.19 17.16 -10.17
C THR A 245 -0.07 17.18 -11.69
N ILE A 246 -0.18 16.02 -12.29
CA ILE A 246 -0.16 15.78 -13.72
C ILE A 246 -1.54 15.26 -14.11
N LYS A 247 -2.18 15.92 -15.06
CA LYS A 247 -3.46 15.47 -15.61
C LYS A 247 -3.19 14.60 -16.82
N THR A 248 -3.61 13.34 -16.76
CA THR A 248 -3.70 12.44 -17.92
C THR A 248 -5.09 12.51 -18.53
N ASP A 249 -5.32 11.80 -19.63
CA ASP A 249 -6.65 11.71 -20.24
C ASP A 249 -7.70 11.04 -19.32
N LYS A 250 -7.25 10.17 -18.42
CA LYS A 250 -8.13 9.32 -17.61
C LYS A 250 -8.16 9.67 -16.12
N LEU A 251 -7.05 10.21 -15.56
CA LEU A 251 -6.95 10.45 -14.13
C LEU A 251 -5.97 11.57 -13.77
N LEU A 252 -6.06 12.07 -12.53
CA LEU A 252 -5.11 12.99 -11.95
C LEU A 252 -4.02 12.20 -11.20
N VAL A 253 -2.76 12.37 -11.62
CA VAL A 253 -1.61 11.79 -10.93
C VAL A 253 -0.90 12.87 -10.13
N SER A 254 -0.88 12.72 -8.81
CA SER A 254 -0.11 13.60 -7.91
C SER A 254 1.13 12.85 -7.45
N THR A 255 2.33 13.39 -7.73
CA THR A 255 3.59 12.72 -7.43
C THR A 255 4.68 13.68 -6.97
N ASN A 256 5.53 13.22 -6.05
CA ASN A 256 6.82 13.82 -5.72
C ASN A 256 8.02 12.97 -6.18
N HIS A 257 7.77 11.88 -6.89
CA HIS A 257 8.82 11.14 -7.57
C HIS A 257 9.12 11.81 -8.92
N THR A 258 10.19 12.58 -8.97
CA THR A 258 10.60 13.39 -10.15
C THR A 258 12.05 13.14 -10.50
N HIS A 259 12.40 13.35 -11.76
CA HIS A 259 13.78 13.22 -12.23
C HIS A 259 14.31 14.59 -12.70
N LEU A 260 15.45 15.02 -12.13
CA LEU A 260 15.97 16.38 -12.36
C LEU A 260 16.38 16.67 -13.82
N LYS A 261 16.80 15.64 -14.55
CA LYS A 261 17.26 15.76 -15.93
C LYS A 261 16.15 15.64 -16.98
N ILE A 262 14.89 15.40 -16.54
CA ILE A 262 13.74 15.25 -17.42
C ILE A 262 12.77 16.40 -17.21
N THR A 263 12.39 17.06 -18.28
CA THR A 263 11.49 18.20 -18.20
C THR A 263 10.06 17.78 -17.79
N PRO A 264 9.31 18.60 -17.07
CA PRO A 264 7.96 18.28 -16.63
C PRO A 264 7.01 17.81 -17.75
N PRO A 265 7.01 18.38 -18.98
CA PRO A 265 6.19 17.87 -20.07
C PRO A 265 6.55 16.43 -20.48
N ILE A 266 7.84 16.06 -20.48
CA ILE A 266 8.26 14.69 -20.80
C ILE A 266 7.87 13.74 -19.68
N GLN A 267 7.99 14.14 -18.41
CA GLN A 267 7.49 13.36 -17.27
C GLN A 267 5.97 13.10 -17.40
N ALA A 268 5.21 14.12 -17.82
CA ALA A 268 3.77 13.97 -18.03
C ALA A 268 3.44 12.98 -19.16
N LEU A 269 4.15 13.05 -20.29
CA LEU A 269 3.97 12.11 -21.41
C LEU A 269 4.31 10.67 -21.02
N ILE A 270 5.35 10.47 -20.23
CA ILE A 270 5.72 9.14 -19.71
C ILE A 270 4.59 8.58 -18.83
N ILE A 271 4.10 9.36 -17.89
CA ILE A 271 3.01 8.96 -16.99
C ILE A 271 1.74 8.64 -17.78
N ASP A 272 1.36 9.48 -18.73
CA ASP A 272 0.19 9.25 -19.58
C ASP A 272 0.31 7.95 -20.38
N ARG A 273 1.47 7.70 -20.96
CA ARG A 273 1.78 6.45 -21.68
C ARG A 273 1.63 5.21 -20.79
N ILE A 274 2.15 5.27 -19.56
CA ILE A 274 2.05 4.17 -18.61
C ILE A 274 0.60 3.91 -18.23
N VAL A 275 -0.16 4.95 -17.89
CA VAL A 275 -1.59 4.85 -17.55
C VAL A 275 -2.37 4.25 -18.71
N HIS A 276 -2.14 4.74 -19.93
CA HIS A 276 -2.79 4.19 -21.13
C HIS A 276 -2.46 2.70 -21.33
N TYR A 277 -1.19 2.32 -21.16
CA TYR A 277 -0.76 0.93 -21.29
C TYR A 277 -1.44 0.02 -20.26
N LEU A 278 -1.48 0.45 -18.99
CA LEU A 278 -2.10 -0.33 -17.92
C LEU A 278 -3.62 -0.44 -18.12
N ASN A 279 -4.29 0.65 -18.47
CA ASN A 279 -5.74 0.62 -18.76
C ASN A 279 -6.07 -0.33 -19.93
N LYS A 280 -5.23 -0.37 -20.96
CA LYS A 280 -5.40 -1.29 -22.09
C LYS A 280 -5.27 -2.76 -21.68
N ASN A 281 -4.38 -3.09 -20.74
CA ASN A 281 -4.05 -4.46 -20.38
C ASN A 281 -4.81 -4.98 -19.14
N LEU A 282 -5.23 -4.09 -18.25
CA LEU A 282 -5.88 -4.44 -16.98
C LEU A 282 -7.33 -3.92 -16.87
N GLY A 283 -7.77 -3.05 -17.79
CA GLY A 283 -9.00 -2.30 -17.65
C GLY A 283 -8.78 -0.91 -17.04
N ASP A 284 -9.80 -0.06 -16.98
CA ASP A 284 -9.67 1.30 -16.45
C ASP A 284 -9.40 1.30 -14.94
N TYR A 285 -8.54 2.21 -14.48
CA TYR A 285 -8.31 2.41 -13.05
C TYR A 285 -9.59 2.91 -12.39
N PRO A 286 -10.00 2.35 -11.25
CA PRO A 286 -11.33 2.60 -10.70
C PRO A 286 -11.54 3.97 -10.03
N PHE A 287 -10.48 4.79 -9.93
CA PHE A 287 -10.52 6.08 -9.24
C PHE A 287 -10.03 7.21 -10.14
N ASP A 288 -10.51 8.43 -9.89
CA ASP A 288 -10.15 9.61 -10.69
C ASP A 288 -8.77 10.20 -10.32
N LYS A 289 -8.21 9.76 -9.19
CA LYS A 289 -6.95 10.28 -8.65
C LYS A 289 -6.02 9.18 -8.17
N MET A 290 -4.73 9.36 -8.41
CA MET A 290 -3.65 8.51 -7.92
C MET A 290 -2.58 9.36 -7.26
N VAL A 291 -2.15 8.98 -6.06
CA VAL A 291 -1.02 9.60 -5.36
C VAL A 291 0.16 8.64 -5.35
N LEU A 292 1.28 9.09 -5.91
CA LEU A 292 2.50 8.33 -6.08
C LEU A 292 3.63 9.01 -5.32
N SER A 293 4.22 8.33 -4.37
CA SER A 293 5.29 8.88 -3.55
C SER A 293 6.63 8.27 -3.91
N GLU A 294 7.71 9.06 -3.81
CA GLU A 294 9.08 8.55 -3.84
C GLU A 294 9.33 7.40 -2.84
N ILE A 295 8.53 7.37 -1.76
CA ILE A 295 8.60 6.29 -0.76
C ILE A 295 8.19 4.97 -1.37
N ASP A 296 7.14 4.97 -2.21
CA ASP A 296 6.63 3.75 -2.84
C ASP A 296 7.72 3.11 -3.71
N TYR A 297 8.53 3.93 -4.42
CA TYR A 297 9.69 3.46 -5.17
C TYR A 297 10.84 3.00 -4.26
N LYS A 298 11.25 3.84 -3.31
CA LYS A 298 12.37 3.53 -2.38
C LYS A 298 12.15 2.28 -1.53
N ARG A 299 10.90 1.89 -1.33
CA ARG A 299 10.55 0.65 -0.62
C ARG A 299 10.61 -0.60 -1.50
N ASN A 300 10.40 -0.47 -2.79
CA ASN A 300 10.40 -1.58 -3.73
C ASN A 300 10.94 -1.14 -5.09
N PRO A 301 12.26 -0.87 -5.18
CA PRO A 301 12.89 -0.40 -6.42
C PRO A 301 12.89 -1.49 -7.50
N VAL A 302 13.12 -1.10 -8.73
CA VAL A 302 13.30 -2.03 -9.85
C VAL A 302 14.61 -2.78 -9.70
N TYR A 303 14.54 -4.11 -9.76
CA TYR A 303 15.74 -4.94 -9.73
C TYR A 303 16.63 -4.63 -10.95
N GLY A 304 17.92 -4.50 -10.71
CA GLY A 304 18.91 -4.23 -11.75
C GLY A 304 19.06 -2.78 -12.18
N LEU A 305 18.08 -1.91 -11.93
CA LEU A 305 18.13 -0.52 -12.36
C LEU A 305 19.10 0.32 -11.50
N ASN A 306 19.05 0.18 -10.19
CA ASN A 306 19.77 1.00 -9.22
C ASN A 306 20.97 0.27 -8.60
N LEU A 307 21.66 -0.56 -9.38
CA LEU A 307 22.86 -1.30 -8.92
C LEU A 307 24.08 -0.39 -8.74
N LEU A 308 24.14 0.71 -9.50
CA LEU A 308 25.20 1.70 -9.44
C LEU A 308 24.67 3.00 -8.85
N PRO A 309 25.53 3.83 -8.26
CA PRO A 309 25.15 5.17 -7.85
C PRO A 309 24.57 5.98 -9.03
N GLU A 310 23.59 6.85 -8.78
CA GLU A 310 22.86 7.63 -9.79
C GLU A 310 23.76 8.42 -10.73
N PHE A 311 24.93 8.91 -10.26
CA PHE A 311 25.86 9.68 -11.05
C PHE A 311 26.65 8.85 -12.09
N ILE A 312 26.64 7.53 -11.99
CA ILE A 312 27.24 6.57 -12.94
C ILE A 312 26.23 5.59 -13.52
N SER A 313 24.95 5.92 -13.46
CA SER A 313 23.94 5.06 -14.06
C SER A 313 24.21 4.82 -15.55
N PRO A 314 24.19 3.56 -15.99
CA PRO A 314 24.44 3.22 -17.39
C PRO A 314 23.22 3.44 -18.29
N PHE A 315 22.06 3.73 -17.73
CA PHE A 315 20.82 3.84 -18.48
C PHE A 315 20.51 5.29 -18.89
N PRO A 316 19.79 5.49 -20.00
CA PRO A 316 19.23 6.79 -20.34
C PRO A 316 18.25 7.27 -19.26
N ASN A 317 18.29 8.57 -18.95
CA ASN A 317 17.45 9.12 -17.86
C ASN A 317 15.94 8.94 -18.10
N ASP A 318 15.50 9.00 -19.35
CA ASP A 318 14.09 8.77 -19.73
C ASP A 318 13.66 7.33 -19.50
N PHE A 319 14.53 6.35 -19.80
CA PHE A 319 14.28 4.95 -19.48
C PHE A 319 14.21 4.72 -17.96
N GLU A 320 15.18 5.25 -17.21
CA GLU A 320 15.17 5.10 -15.74
C GLU A 320 13.87 5.61 -15.13
N TYR A 321 13.54 6.87 -15.41
CA TYR A 321 12.32 7.48 -14.88
C TYR A 321 11.05 6.74 -15.31
N ASP A 322 10.99 6.31 -16.58
CA ASP A 322 9.83 5.58 -17.10
C ASP A 322 9.62 4.26 -16.34
N ILE A 323 10.67 3.48 -16.16
CA ILE A 323 10.57 2.19 -15.49
C ILE A 323 10.33 2.35 -13.98
N GLU A 324 10.90 3.37 -13.36
CA GLU A 324 10.60 3.74 -11.98
C GLU A 324 9.13 4.11 -11.81
N MET A 325 8.61 4.98 -12.65
CA MET A 325 7.19 5.36 -12.64
C MET A 325 6.28 4.18 -12.97
N PHE A 326 6.66 3.34 -13.94
CA PHE A 326 5.91 2.12 -14.24
C PHE A 326 5.80 1.22 -13.00
N LYS A 327 6.91 1.03 -12.26
CA LYS A 327 6.93 0.23 -11.04
C LYS A 327 5.94 0.76 -9.99
N ILE A 328 5.92 2.09 -9.77
CA ILE A 328 5.04 2.71 -8.77
C ILE A 328 3.57 2.65 -9.23
N ILE A 329 3.29 3.05 -10.46
CA ILE A 329 1.92 3.15 -11.01
C ILE A 329 1.30 1.75 -11.08
N SER A 330 2.01 0.77 -11.65
CA SER A 330 1.50 -0.60 -11.78
C SER A 330 1.24 -1.23 -10.41
N ARG A 331 2.11 -0.99 -9.43
CA ARG A 331 1.91 -1.47 -8.06
C ARG A 331 0.66 -0.86 -7.43
N THR A 332 0.50 0.45 -7.52
CA THR A 332 -0.67 1.17 -7.00
C THR A 332 -1.95 0.68 -7.69
N TYR A 333 -1.87 0.45 -8.99
CA TYR A 333 -2.98 -0.10 -9.78
C TYR A 333 -3.42 -1.47 -9.25
N LEU A 334 -2.49 -2.41 -9.15
CA LEU A 334 -2.76 -3.79 -8.73
C LEU A 334 -3.22 -3.86 -7.26
N GLU A 335 -2.62 -3.09 -6.35
CA GLU A 335 -3.02 -3.05 -4.94
C GLU A 335 -4.44 -2.50 -4.73
N ASN A 336 -4.93 -1.65 -5.63
CA ASN A 336 -6.28 -1.07 -5.54
C ASN A 336 -7.33 -1.85 -6.34
N THR A 337 -6.94 -2.81 -7.17
CA THR A 337 -7.86 -3.57 -8.03
C THR A 337 -7.93 -5.05 -7.69
N LEU A 338 -6.89 -5.60 -7.06
CA LEU A 338 -6.82 -7.02 -6.71
C LEU A 338 -6.98 -7.21 -5.20
N ALA A 339 -8.08 -7.82 -4.80
CA ALA A 339 -8.33 -8.23 -3.41
C ALA A 339 -7.61 -9.57 -3.11
N VAL A 340 -6.29 -9.54 -3.07
CA VAL A 340 -5.45 -10.72 -2.79
C VAL A 340 -5.05 -10.73 -1.32
N ASN A 341 -5.08 -11.90 -0.67
CA ASN A 341 -4.47 -12.07 0.65
C ASN A 341 -2.94 -12.12 0.52
N PRO A 342 -2.20 -11.05 0.88
CA PRO A 342 -0.76 -11.02 0.67
C PRO A 342 0.01 -12.01 1.55
N ARG A 343 -0.63 -12.60 2.57
CA ARG A 343 -0.03 -13.63 3.42
C ARG A 343 -0.02 -15.00 2.79
N GLU A 344 -0.96 -15.26 1.90
CA GLU A 344 -1.13 -16.55 1.22
C GLU A 344 -0.64 -16.48 -0.22
N ASP A 345 -1.03 -15.41 -0.93
CA ASP A 345 -0.81 -15.25 -2.37
C ASP A 345 0.03 -14.01 -2.71
N HIS A 346 1.03 -13.70 -1.89
CA HIS A 346 1.90 -12.53 -2.04
C HIS A 346 2.56 -12.39 -3.42
N TRP A 347 2.80 -13.54 -4.07
CA TRP A 347 3.46 -13.60 -5.38
C TRP A 347 2.60 -13.04 -6.52
N ILE A 348 1.27 -13.09 -6.41
CA ILE A 348 0.35 -12.70 -7.49
C ILE A 348 0.60 -11.26 -7.93
N ILE A 349 0.52 -10.30 -7.00
CA ILE A 349 0.70 -8.87 -7.34
C ILE A 349 2.09 -8.63 -7.92
N GLY A 350 3.12 -9.23 -7.32
CA GLY A 350 4.50 -9.08 -7.78
C GLY A 350 4.73 -9.69 -9.16
N ALA A 351 4.24 -10.90 -9.40
CA ALA A 351 4.40 -11.59 -10.68
C ALA A 351 3.68 -10.85 -11.83
N PHE A 352 2.44 -10.40 -11.60
CA PHE A 352 1.74 -9.57 -12.59
C PHE A 352 2.49 -8.27 -12.87
N GLN A 353 3.02 -7.62 -11.84
CA GLN A 353 3.78 -6.38 -12.01
C GLN A 353 5.03 -6.60 -12.86
N VAL A 354 5.82 -7.64 -12.57
CA VAL A 354 7.03 -7.95 -13.32
C VAL A 354 6.69 -8.33 -14.76
N TYR A 355 5.70 -9.18 -14.97
CA TYR A 355 5.24 -9.57 -16.30
C TYR A 355 4.83 -8.35 -17.16
N LEU A 356 3.98 -7.48 -16.61
CA LEU A 356 3.55 -6.27 -17.29
C LEU A 356 4.72 -5.33 -17.61
N MET A 357 5.69 -5.22 -16.69
CA MET A 357 6.89 -4.41 -16.90
C MET A 357 7.77 -4.98 -18.01
N MET A 358 7.96 -6.30 -18.06
CA MET A 358 8.72 -6.96 -19.13
C MET A 358 8.06 -6.71 -20.50
N GLU A 359 6.75 -6.86 -20.61
CA GLU A 359 6.01 -6.61 -21.85
C GLU A 359 6.01 -5.11 -22.23
N TYR A 360 5.97 -4.21 -21.24
CA TYR A 360 6.12 -2.77 -21.44
C TYR A 360 7.50 -2.44 -22.01
N ILE A 361 8.56 -2.99 -21.43
CA ILE A 361 9.94 -2.79 -21.90
C ILE A 361 10.11 -3.33 -23.33
N LYS A 362 9.62 -4.51 -23.64
CA LYS A 362 9.64 -5.06 -25.01
C LYS A 362 8.92 -4.14 -26.01
N THR A 363 7.84 -3.49 -25.57
CA THR A 363 7.04 -2.63 -26.46
C THR A 363 7.71 -1.29 -26.73
N TYR A 364 8.24 -0.64 -25.71
CA TYR A 364 8.73 0.73 -25.81
C TYR A 364 10.25 0.85 -25.84
N TYR A 365 10.97 -0.17 -25.37
CA TYR A 365 12.43 -0.21 -25.27
C TYR A 365 13.02 -1.55 -25.74
N PRO A 366 12.66 -2.04 -26.96
CA PRO A 366 12.99 -3.41 -27.41
C PRO A 366 14.49 -3.69 -27.48
N ASN A 367 15.31 -2.66 -27.59
CA ASN A 367 16.77 -2.79 -27.72
C ASN A 367 17.54 -2.40 -26.44
N MET A 368 16.82 -2.19 -25.31
CA MET A 368 17.48 -1.81 -24.06
C MET A 368 18.34 -2.95 -23.54
N LYS A 369 19.62 -2.68 -23.38
CA LYS A 369 20.58 -3.69 -22.91
C LYS A 369 20.65 -3.74 -21.38
N LEU A 370 20.98 -4.92 -20.85
CA LEU A 370 21.12 -5.15 -19.43
C LEU A 370 22.17 -4.24 -18.77
N ALA A 371 23.28 -3.99 -19.45
CA ALA A 371 24.30 -3.07 -18.99
C ALA A 371 24.12 -1.63 -19.53
N GLY A 372 22.95 -1.30 -20.10
CA GLY A 372 22.67 0.03 -20.66
C GLY A 372 23.77 0.50 -21.61
N ASN A 373 24.23 1.75 -21.49
CA ASN A 373 25.28 2.33 -22.30
C ASN A 373 26.67 1.67 -22.14
N LEU A 374 26.89 0.98 -20.99
CA LEU A 374 28.11 0.21 -20.79
C LEU A 374 28.23 -0.99 -21.72
N SER A 375 27.14 -1.47 -22.31
CA SER A 375 27.14 -2.56 -23.30
C SER A 375 28.05 -2.28 -24.49
N ASN A 376 28.36 -1.01 -24.77
CA ASN A 376 29.28 -0.58 -25.85
C ASN A 376 30.76 -0.76 -25.49
N LEU A 377 31.09 -1.14 -24.23
CA LEU A 377 32.47 -1.37 -23.84
C LEU A 377 32.96 -2.71 -24.41
N TRP A 378 34.14 -2.67 -25.09
CA TRP A 378 34.75 -3.84 -25.75
C TRP A 378 34.91 -5.05 -24.79
N ILE A 379 35.19 -4.81 -23.51
CA ILE A 379 35.38 -5.87 -22.52
C ILE A 379 34.09 -6.68 -22.30
N LEU A 380 32.89 -6.07 -22.36
CA LEU A 380 31.63 -6.75 -22.26
C LEU A 380 31.31 -7.58 -23.51
N GLY A 381 31.83 -7.19 -24.68
CA GLY A 381 31.74 -7.94 -25.90
C GLY A 381 32.50 -9.29 -25.85
N ILE A 382 33.65 -9.32 -25.17
CA ILE A 382 34.43 -10.56 -25.00
C ILE A 382 33.61 -11.66 -24.25
N PHE A 383 32.77 -11.25 -23.32
CA PHE A 383 31.93 -12.17 -22.54
C PHE A 383 30.50 -12.29 -23.08
N HIS A 384 30.19 -11.77 -24.25
CA HIS A 384 28.84 -11.65 -24.83
C HIS A 384 27.82 -10.92 -23.92
N ALA A 385 28.28 -10.25 -22.88
CA ALA A 385 27.44 -9.51 -21.95
C ALA A 385 26.81 -8.24 -22.58
N SER A 386 27.41 -7.75 -23.67
CA SER A 386 26.87 -6.64 -24.47
C SER A 386 25.61 -7.00 -25.25
N GLU A 387 25.33 -8.28 -25.47
CA GLU A 387 24.18 -8.76 -26.23
C GLU A 387 22.93 -8.90 -25.35
N LEU A 388 23.10 -9.03 -24.03
CA LEU A 388 22.02 -9.27 -23.08
C LEU A 388 21.04 -8.09 -23.05
N GLU A 389 19.75 -8.39 -23.14
CA GLU A 389 18.65 -7.44 -23.01
C GLU A 389 18.31 -7.20 -21.54
N PHE A 390 17.68 -6.06 -21.25
CA PHE A 390 17.29 -5.72 -19.87
C PHE A 390 16.42 -6.78 -19.22
N ASN A 391 15.51 -7.38 -19.95
CA ASN A 391 14.61 -8.42 -19.46
C ASN A 391 15.29 -9.79 -19.20
N ASP A 392 16.49 -10.03 -19.75
CA ASP A 392 17.20 -11.30 -19.54
C ASP A 392 17.57 -11.53 -18.07
N GLN A 393 17.66 -10.48 -17.27
CA GLN A 393 17.93 -10.58 -15.83
C GLN A 393 16.93 -11.46 -15.09
N TYR A 394 15.66 -11.48 -15.50
CA TYR A 394 14.62 -12.32 -14.86
C TYR A 394 14.86 -13.80 -15.17
N SER A 395 15.20 -14.14 -16.39
CA SER A 395 15.59 -15.50 -16.76
C SER A 395 16.85 -15.96 -16.03
N PHE A 396 17.84 -15.09 -15.85
CA PHE A 396 19.04 -15.40 -15.07
C PHE A 396 18.73 -15.61 -13.59
N LEU A 397 17.86 -14.80 -13.01
CA LEU A 397 17.43 -14.99 -11.63
C LEU A 397 16.76 -16.34 -11.44
N TYR A 398 15.83 -16.71 -12.34
CA TYR A 398 15.20 -18.03 -12.35
C TYR A 398 16.21 -19.17 -12.44
N MET A 399 17.11 -19.13 -13.41
CA MET A 399 18.14 -20.16 -13.59
C MET A 399 19.08 -20.27 -12.38
N ASN A 400 19.44 -19.16 -11.76
CA ASN A 400 20.27 -19.13 -10.57
C ASN A 400 19.57 -19.80 -9.38
N MET A 401 18.29 -19.49 -9.16
CA MET A 401 17.47 -20.11 -8.12
C MET A 401 17.32 -21.62 -8.36
N ALA A 402 17.04 -22.03 -9.60
CA ALA A 402 16.92 -23.42 -10.00
C ALA A 402 18.22 -24.19 -9.77
N ARG A 403 19.35 -23.66 -10.22
CA ARG A 403 20.68 -24.27 -10.08
C ARG A 403 21.11 -24.48 -8.62
N ASN A 404 20.72 -23.56 -7.74
CA ASN A 404 21.07 -23.61 -6.33
C ASN A 404 20.01 -24.32 -5.47
N ASN A 405 19.00 -24.94 -6.05
CA ASN A 405 17.87 -25.57 -5.35
C ASN A 405 17.13 -24.63 -4.39
N LEU A 406 17.06 -23.35 -4.73
CA LEU A 406 16.37 -22.34 -3.95
C LEU A 406 14.90 -22.16 -4.40
N HIS A 407 14.37 -23.15 -5.12
CA HIS A 407 12.95 -23.16 -5.50
C HIS A 407 12.05 -23.14 -4.29
N GLN A 408 11.10 -22.25 -4.30
CA GLN A 408 10.07 -22.15 -3.29
C GLN A 408 8.70 -22.41 -3.91
N LYS A 409 7.76 -22.87 -3.08
CA LYS A 409 6.37 -23.00 -3.52
C LYS A 409 5.77 -21.62 -3.68
N ASN A 410 4.81 -21.46 -4.59
CA ASN A 410 4.05 -20.22 -4.80
C ASN A 410 3.26 -19.80 -3.56
N THR A 411 2.95 -20.73 -2.66
CA THR A 411 2.25 -20.46 -1.41
C THR A 411 3.24 -20.44 -0.27
N THR A 412 3.20 -19.41 0.56
CA THR A 412 4.06 -19.28 1.74
C THR A 412 3.23 -19.50 3.01
N PRO A 413 3.67 -20.36 3.95
CA PRO A 413 3.02 -20.50 5.24
C PRO A 413 2.91 -19.16 5.96
N LYS A 414 1.83 -18.95 6.72
CA LYS A 414 1.51 -17.69 7.43
C LYS A 414 2.65 -17.16 8.32
N ASP A 415 3.54 -18.02 8.79
CA ASP A 415 4.63 -17.68 9.71
C ASP A 415 6.01 -17.59 9.04
N TYR A 416 6.07 -17.61 7.73
CA TYR A 416 7.34 -17.70 7.02
C TYR A 416 7.97 -16.34 6.71
N PHE A 417 9.26 -16.34 6.29
CA PHE A 417 10.05 -15.16 5.90
C PHE A 417 9.40 -14.40 4.76
N LEU A 418 8.56 -13.46 5.07
CA LEU A 418 7.73 -12.82 4.07
C LEU A 418 8.51 -11.94 3.11
N GLU A 419 9.45 -11.13 3.62
CA GLU A 419 10.07 -10.12 2.77
C GLU A 419 11.04 -10.72 1.76
N PHE A 420 11.88 -11.65 2.19
CA PHE A 420 12.81 -12.35 1.30
C PHE A 420 12.04 -13.13 0.23
N ASN A 421 11.06 -13.92 0.63
CA ASN A 421 10.26 -14.72 -0.30
C ASN A 421 9.40 -13.85 -1.21
N LYS A 422 8.89 -12.73 -0.69
CA LYS A 422 8.06 -11.78 -1.42
C LYS A 422 8.82 -11.11 -2.57
N ASN A 423 10.05 -10.67 -2.31
CA ASN A 423 10.85 -9.99 -3.31
C ASN A 423 11.41 -10.98 -4.35
N ILE A 424 12.00 -12.08 -3.90
CA ILE A 424 12.55 -13.09 -4.80
C ILE A 424 11.45 -13.85 -5.53
N GLY A 425 10.38 -14.24 -4.84
CA GLY A 425 9.27 -14.95 -5.45
C GLY A 425 8.59 -14.16 -6.56
N SER A 426 8.40 -12.84 -6.39
CA SER A 426 7.80 -11.99 -7.41
C SER A 426 8.63 -11.88 -8.69
N ASP A 427 9.96 -11.82 -8.54
CA ASP A 427 10.87 -11.73 -9.68
C ASP A 427 11.13 -13.08 -10.32
N TYR A 428 10.83 -14.18 -9.60
CA TYR A 428 11.04 -15.53 -10.02
C TYR A 428 9.83 -16.11 -10.80
N TYR A 429 8.61 -15.83 -10.34
CA TYR A 429 7.37 -16.32 -10.96
C TYR A 429 6.79 -15.33 -11.95
#